data_7baffa4a5c0d39ca470a47cdb9ac011e
#
_entry.id   7baffa4a5c0d39ca470a47cdb9ac011e
#
_cell.length_a   1.000
_cell.length_b   1.000
_cell.length_c   1.000
_cell.angle_alpha   90.00
_cell.angle_beta   90.00
_cell.angle_gamma   90.00
#
_symmetry.space_group_name_H-M   'P 1'
#
loop_
_entity.id
_entity.type
_entity.pdbx_description
1 polymer ?
#
loop_
_entity_poly.entity_id
_entity_poly.type
_entity_poly.pdbx_seq_one_letter_code
_entity_poly.pdbx_strand_id
1 'polypeptide(L)'
;RVTVWSNQPLTKDESVELLNKVLAEEGYAVLRDNRTLTIVTQSEAKRRNETPVKMGYEPASIPKDLQVVTQIIPVRFINAVSLAKDLQPLMPSQTTMTANESGNSLVITDTQQNIHRLAEIVKALDTTVSSLSSVKVFPLHYADAKTVAEMVKEIFAGTESSRGGGG
;
A
#
# COMPACT_ATOMS: atom_id res chain seq x y z
N ARG A 1 -10.56 26.50 19.07
CA ARG A 1 -9.92 27.75 18.59
C ARG A 1 -8.47 27.46 18.37
N VAL A 2 -8.04 27.50 17.14
CA VAL A 2 -6.65 27.19 16.73
C VAL A 2 -5.88 28.50 16.63
N THR A 3 -4.70 28.57 17.23
CA THR A 3 -3.80 29.72 17.16
C THR A 3 -2.47 29.23 16.59
N VAL A 4 -2.03 29.85 15.50
CA VAL A 4 -0.77 29.49 14.81
C VAL A 4 0.21 30.65 14.89
N TRP A 5 1.44 30.35 15.29
CA TRP A 5 2.53 31.32 15.34
C TRP A 5 3.67 30.86 14.44
N SER A 6 4.20 31.78 13.67
CA SER A 6 5.44 31.59 12.91
C SER A 6 6.42 32.72 13.25
N ASN A 7 7.64 32.37 13.57
CA ASN A 7 8.70 33.33 13.86
C ASN A 7 9.40 33.86 12.61
N GLN A 8 9.08 33.30 11.45
CA GLN A 8 9.65 33.69 10.15
C GLN A 8 8.53 33.93 9.13
N PRO A 9 8.75 34.82 8.15
CA PRO A 9 7.80 35.00 7.06
C PRO A 9 7.70 33.71 6.23
N LEU A 10 6.48 33.26 6.01
CA LEU A 10 6.18 32.02 5.26
C LEU A 10 5.85 32.38 3.80
N THR A 11 6.25 31.54 2.89
CA THR A 11 5.76 31.54 1.51
C THR A 11 4.29 31.11 1.47
N LYS A 12 3.61 31.32 0.35
CA LYS A 12 2.20 30.92 0.19
C LYS A 12 2.00 29.42 0.37
N ASP A 13 2.92 28.60 -0.17
CA ASP A 13 2.82 27.15 -0.09
C ASP A 13 3.14 26.64 1.33
N GLU A 14 4.14 27.19 2.00
CA GLU A 14 4.43 26.91 3.40
C GLU A 14 3.28 27.31 4.35
N SER A 15 2.60 28.42 4.04
CA SER A 15 1.44 28.85 4.82
C SER A 15 0.27 27.87 4.68
N VAL A 16 0.04 27.32 3.48
CA VAL A 16 -0.99 26.31 3.24
C VAL A 16 -0.61 24.99 3.94
N GLU A 17 0.66 24.62 3.90
CA GLU A 17 1.15 23.39 4.56
C GLU A 17 1.01 23.48 6.09
N LEU A 18 1.38 24.63 6.67
CA LEU A 18 1.19 24.89 8.10
C LEU A 18 -0.29 24.85 8.49
N LEU A 19 -1.17 25.47 7.68
CA LEU A 19 -2.61 25.43 7.89
C LEU A 19 -3.15 24.00 7.81
N ASN A 20 -2.70 23.22 6.84
CA ASN A 20 -3.07 21.80 6.70
C ASN A 20 -2.67 21.00 7.94
N LYS A 21 -1.45 21.20 8.46
CA LYS A 21 -0.95 20.49 9.63
C LYS A 21 -1.82 20.78 10.87
N VAL A 22 -2.10 22.03 11.11
CA VAL A 22 -2.87 22.45 12.29
C VAL A 22 -4.33 22.00 12.19
N LEU A 23 -4.94 22.08 11.01
CA LEU A 23 -6.31 21.62 10.79
C LEU A 23 -6.43 20.09 10.84
N ALA A 24 -5.37 19.38 10.43
CA ALA A 24 -5.35 17.92 10.50
C ALA A 24 -5.38 17.39 11.94
N GLU A 25 -4.73 18.08 12.88
CA GLU A 25 -4.78 17.77 14.32
C GLU A 25 -6.21 17.89 14.88
N GLU A 26 -7.02 18.79 14.33
CA GLU A 26 -8.43 19.00 14.67
C GLU A 26 -9.40 18.13 13.83
N GLY A 27 -8.88 17.22 12.99
CA GLY A 27 -9.69 16.31 12.17
C GLY A 27 -10.25 16.92 10.88
N TYR A 28 -9.70 18.05 10.45
CA TYR A 28 -10.06 18.72 9.18
C TYR A 28 -8.98 18.48 8.12
N ALA A 29 -9.35 18.65 6.85
CA ALA A 29 -8.46 18.65 5.70
C ALA A 29 -8.72 19.87 4.84
N VAL A 30 -7.68 20.40 4.20
CA VAL A 30 -7.79 21.50 3.24
C VAL A 30 -7.67 20.91 1.83
N LEU A 31 -8.72 21.10 1.06
CA LEU A 31 -8.73 20.78 -0.37
C LEU A 31 -8.37 22.05 -1.15
N ARG A 32 -7.35 21.97 -1.99
CA ARG A 32 -6.93 23.07 -2.85
C ARG A 32 -7.45 22.83 -4.28
N ASP A 33 -8.31 23.74 -4.73
CA ASP A 33 -8.73 23.80 -6.12
C ASP A 33 -8.29 25.15 -6.71
N ASN A 34 -7.26 25.10 -7.55
CA ASN A 34 -6.64 26.29 -8.19
C ASN A 34 -6.31 27.40 -7.17
N ARG A 35 -7.23 28.36 -6.99
CA ARG A 35 -7.08 29.54 -6.12
C ARG A 35 -7.95 29.49 -4.87
N THR A 36 -8.74 28.42 -4.71
CA THR A 36 -9.68 28.25 -3.60
C THR A 36 -9.18 27.20 -2.65
N LEU A 37 -9.27 27.49 -1.35
CA LEU A 37 -9.02 26.53 -0.28
C LEU A 37 -10.36 26.20 0.39
N THR A 38 -10.74 24.93 0.36
CA THR A 38 -11.96 24.44 1.00
C THR A 38 -11.59 23.62 2.22
N ILE A 39 -12.09 24.00 3.39
CA ILE A 39 -11.87 23.26 4.65
C ILE A 39 -13.04 22.32 4.83
N VAL A 40 -12.76 21.04 4.97
CA VAL A 40 -13.73 19.97 5.17
C VAL A 40 -13.25 19.01 6.26
N THR A 41 -14.12 18.15 6.77
CA THR A 41 -13.65 17.06 7.65
C THR A 41 -12.80 16.05 6.87
N GLN A 42 -11.87 15.38 7.53
CA GLN A 42 -11.05 14.36 6.86
C GLN A 42 -11.89 13.24 6.24
N SER A 43 -12.98 12.85 6.90
CA SER A 43 -13.93 11.86 6.38
C SER A 43 -14.67 12.32 5.13
N GLU A 44 -15.03 13.60 5.07
CA GLU A 44 -15.70 14.21 3.92
C GLU A 44 -14.73 14.40 2.76
N ALA A 45 -13.50 14.83 3.03
CA ALA A 45 -12.45 14.94 2.02
C ALA A 45 -12.22 13.64 1.25
N LYS A 46 -12.26 12.50 1.96
CA LYS A 46 -12.08 11.16 1.36
C LYS A 46 -13.27 10.69 0.51
N ARG A 47 -14.45 11.25 0.72
CA ARG A 47 -15.69 10.90 -0.01
C ARG A 47 -15.97 11.81 -1.19
N ARG A 48 -15.30 12.96 -1.29
CA ARG A 48 -15.52 13.89 -2.39
C ARG A 48 -14.92 13.37 -3.69
N ASN A 49 -15.65 13.53 -4.78
CA ASN A 49 -15.18 13.20 -6.14
C ASN A 49 -14.00 14.09 -6.62
N GLU A 50 -13.69 15.13 -5.88
CA GLU A 50 -12.58 16.06 -6.15
C GLU A 50 -11.21 15.54 -5.65
N THR A 51 -11.19 14.36 -5.00
CA THR A 51 -9.94 13.77 -4.51
C THR A 51 -9.08 13.35 -5.71
N PRO A 52 -7.85 13.89 -5.87
CA PRO A 52 -6.99 13.56 -7.00
C PRO A 52 -6.66 12.07 -7.02
N VAL A 53 -6.79 11.45 -8.19
CA VAL A 53 -6.41 10.05 -8.39
C VAL A 53 -4.99 10.00 -8.95
N LYS A 54 -4.11 9.28 -8.26
CA LYS A 54 -2.72 9.05 -8.66
C LYS A 54 -2.47 7.56 -8.84
N MET A 55 -1.56 7.20 -9.73
CA MET A 55 -1.14 5.81 -9.96
C MET A 55 0.37 5.70 -9.78
N GLY A 56 0.82 4.64 -9.14
CA GLY A 56 2.23 4.32 -8.96
C GLY A 56 2.46 3.49 -7.70
N TYR A 57 3.53 2.69 -7.73
CA TYR A 57 3.92 1.82 -6.63
C TYR A 57 5.22 2.28 -5.95
N GLU A 58 5.95 3.23 -6.55
CA GLU A 58 7.23 3.68 -6.03
C GLU A 58 7.02 4.66 -4.87
N PRO A 59 7.39 4.30 -3.62
CA PRO A 59 7.18 5.17 -2.47
C PRO A 59 7.88 6.53 -2.61
N ALA A 60 9.08 6.56 -3.21
CA ALA A 60 9.85 7.79 -3.39
C ALA A 60 9.12 8.85 -4.25
N SER A 61 8.17 8.43 -5.09
CA SER A 61 7.36 9.33 -5.92
C SER A 61 6.13 9.90 -5.20
N ILE A 62 5.82 9.39 -4.00
CA ILE A 62 4.67 9.83 -3.21
C ILE A 62 5.15 10.85 -2.17
N PRO A 63 4.72 12.12 -2.24
CA PRO A 63 5.08 13.13 -1.26
C PRO A 63 4.63 12.75 0.16
N LYS A 64 5.35 13.27 1.16
CA LYS A 64 5.00 13.08 2.58
C LYS A 64 4.21 14.28 3.11
N ASP A 65 3.13 14.62 2.44
CA ASP A 65 2.26 15.72 2.83
C ASP A 65 0.89 15.24 3.35
N LEU A 66 0.08 16.15 3.85
CA LEU A 66 -1.24 15.87 4.41
C LEU A 66 -2.37 15.98 3.39
N GLN A 67 -2.06 16.15 2.10
CA GLN A 67 -3.06 16.17 1.05
C GLN A 67 -3.74 14.80 0.94
N VAL A 68 -5.07 14.77 0.96
CA VAL A 68 -5.84 13.56 0.73
C VAL A 68 -5.88 13.25 -0.76
N VAL A 69 -5.49 12.04 -1.12
CA VAL A 69 -5.50 11.54 -2.51
C VAL A 69 -6.03 10.11 -2.55
N THR A 70 -6.46 9.68 -3.73
CA THR A 70 -6.70 8.28 -4.02
C THR A 70 -5.51 7.75 -4.81
N GLN A 71 -4.77 6.80 -4.24
CA GLN A 71 -3.61 6.18 -4.87
C GLN A 71 -3.96 4.77 -5.34
N ILE A 72 -3.64 4.46 -6.60
CA ILE A 72 -3.72 3.11 -7.15
C ILE A 72 -2.31 2.54 -7.14
N ILE A 73 -2.11 1.45 -6.38
CA ILE A 73 -0.84 0.75 -6.25
C ILE A 73 -0.95 -0.61 -6.92
N PRO A 74 -0.35 -0.82 -8.10
CA PRO A 74 -0.31 -2.14 -8.73
C PRO A 74 0.61 -3.08 -7.94
N VAL A 75 0.15 -4.30 -7.69
CA VAL A 75 0.89 -5.37 -7.01
C VAL A 75 1.30 -6.40 -8.07
N ARG A 76 2.55 -6.88 -8.02
CA ARG A 76 3.12 -7.70 -9.09
C ARG A 76 3.15 -9.18 -8.76
N PHE A 77 3.54 -9.53 -7.56
CA PHE A 77 3.89 -10.90 -7.16
C PHE A 77 2.91 -11.50 -6.16
N ILE A 78 2.29 -10.67 -5.34
CA ILE A 78 1.30 -11.10 -4.35
C ILE A 78 -0.11 -10.83 -4.88
N ASN A 79 -1.09 -11.60 -4.40
CA ASN A 79 -2.50 -11.30 -4.64
C ASN A 79 -2.93 -10.07 -3.82
N ALA A 80 -3.46 -9.04 -4.51
CA ALA A 80 -3.86 -7.78 -3.89
C ALA A 80 -4.95 -7.96 -2.82
N VAL A 81 -5.85 -8.95 -2.96
CA VAL A 81 -6.91 -9.23 -1.98
C VAL A 81 -6.32 -9.78 -0.68
N SER A 82 -5.34 -10.69 -0.77
CA SER A 82 -4.64 -11.22 0.41
C SER A 82 -3.82 -10.13 1.08
N LEU A 83 -3.07 -9.36 0.29
CA LEU A 83 -2.27 -8.25 0.79
C LEU A 83 -3.14 -7.18 1.50
N ALA A 84 -4.32 -6.88 0.96
CA ALA A 84 -5.26 -5.96 1.60
C ALA A 84 -5.69 -6.42 3.00
N LYS A 85 -5.93 -7.72 3.18
CA LYS A 85 -6.27 -8.31 4.49
C LYS A 85 -5.11 -8.18 5.48
N ASP A 86 -3.89 -8.45 5.02
CA ASP A 86 -2.68 -8.39 5.85
C ASP A 86 -2.33 -6.95 6.27
N LEU A 87 -2.63 -5.97 5.41
CA LEU A 87 -2.42 -4.56 5.68
C LEU A 87 -3.51 -3.94 6.59
N GLN A 88 -4.70 -4.52 6.64
CA GLN A 88 -5.83 -3.96 7.38
C GLN A 88 -5.51 -3.61 8.85
N PRO A 89 -4.82 -4.47 9.64
CA PRO A 89 -4.47 -4.16 11.02
C PRO A 89 -3.41 -3.06 11.16
N LEU A 90 -2.68 -2.75 10.09
CA LEU A 90 -1.62 -1.72 10.08
C LEU A 90 -2.12 -0.33 9.67
N MET A 91 -3.38 -0.26 9.21
CA MET A 91 -3.97 0.98 8.72
C MET A 91 -4.64 1.78 9.84
N PRO A 92 -4.56 3.12 9.76
CA PRO A 92 -5.42 3.98 10.56
C PRO A 92 -6.91 3.69 10.29
N SER A 93 -7.76 3.80 11.30
CA SER A 93 -9.21 3.56 11.18
C SER A 93 -9.92 4.45 10.14
N GLN A 94 -9.30 5.55 9.76
CA GLN A 94 -9.83 6.50 8.78
C GLN A 94 -9.40 6.20 7.34
N THR A 95 -8.44 5.28 7.11
CA THR A 95 -7.99 4.90 5.77
C THR A 95 -9.04 4.07 5.06
N THR A 96 -9.35 4.41 3.82
CA THR A 96 -10.19 3.56 2.95
C THR A 96 -9.30 2.81 1.98
N MET A 97 -9.35 1.47 2.02
CA MET A 97 -8.61 0.61 1.09
C MET A 97 -9.53 -0.43 0.48
N THR A 98 -9.38 -0.63 -0.82
CA THR A 98 -10.08 -1.66 -1.59
C THR A 98 -9.10 -2.38 -2.51
N ALA A 99 -9.18 -3.70 -2.59
CA ALA A 99 -8.41 -4.48 -3.54
C ALA A 99 -9.21 -4.67 -4.83
N ASN A 100 -8.58 -4.41 -5.97
CA ASN A 100 -9.09 -4.75 -7.30
C ASN A 100 -8.46 -6.07 -7.74
N GLU A 101 -9.25 -7.13 -7.75
CA GLU A 101 -8.81 -8.47 -8.10
C GLU A 101 -8.40 -8.57 -9.58
N SER A 102 -9.20 -8.01 -10.48
CA SER A 102 -8.95 -8.08 -11.93
C SER A 102 -7.67 -7.38 -12.37
N GLY A 103 -7.33 -6.26 -11.72
CA GLY A 103 -6.13 -5.48 -12.01
C GLY A 103 -4.98 -5.75 -11.05
N ASN A 104 -5.13 -6.70 -10.12
CA ASN A 104 -4.19 -7.00 -9.04
C ASN A 104 -3.59 -5.72 -8.42
N SER A 105 -4.45 -4.82 -7.98
CA SER A 105 -4.05 -3.50 -7.47
C SER A 105 -4.81 -3.12 -6.21
N LEU A 106 -4.17 -2.30 -5.37
CA LEU A 106 -4.77 -1.69 -4.21
C LEU A 106 -5.20 -0.27 -4.55
N VAL A 107 -6.43 0.09 -4.18
CA VAL A 107 -6.94 1.46 -4.26
C VAL A 107 -7.04 1.99 -2.83
N ILE A 108 -6.25 3.01 -2.51
CA ILE A 108 -6.13 3.55 -1.15
C ILE A 108 -6.47 5.04 -1.19
N THR A 109 -7.40 5.46 -0.33
CA THR A 109 -7.75 6.88 -0.17
C THR A 109 -7.38 7.32 1.24
N ASP A 110 -6.36 8.15 1.33
CA ASP A 110 -5.86 8.73 2.59
C ASP A 110 -4.93 9.93 2.30
N THR A 111 -4.29 10.46 3.34
CA THR A 111 -3.22 11.45 3.19
C THR A 111 -2.02 10.85 2.47
N GLN A 112 -1.30 11.64 1.68
CA GLN A 112 -0.12 11.17 0.96
C GLN A 112 0.96 10.61 1.91
N GLN A 113 1.09 11.15 3.11
CA GLN A 113 1.99 10.64 4.14
C GLN A 113 1.65 9.20 4.56
N ASN A 114 0.38 8.89 4.81
CA ASN A 114 -0.06 7.53 5.15
C ASN A 114 0.09 6.58 3.98
N ILE A 115 -0.26 7.02 2.78
CA ILE A 115 -0.11 6.25 1.55
C ILE A 115 1.37 5.95 1.27
N HIS A 116 2.27 6.92 1.49
CA HIS A 116 3.72 6.71 1.36
C HIS A 116 4.20 5.57 2.26
N ARG A 117 3.82 5.58 3.55
CA ARG A 117 4.15 4.51 4.50
C ARG A 117 3.59 3.16 4.05
N LEU A 118 2.33 3.11 3.60
CA LEU A 118 1.71 1.88 3.09
C LEU A 118 2.42 1.37 1.83
N ALA A 119 2.81 2.26 0.92
CA ALA A 119 3.56 1.91 -0.28
C ALA A 119 4.94 1.33 0.04
N GLU A 120 5.64 1.83 1.08
CA GLU A 120 6.88 1.23 1.57
C GLU A 120 6.66 -0.22 2.04
N ILE A 121 5.60 -0.47 2.80
CA ILE A 121 5.26 -1.82 3.29
C ILE A 121 4.88 -2.73 2.12
N VAL A 122 4.02 -2.26 1.20
CA VAL A 122 3.62 -3.01 0.00
C VAL A 122 4.85 -3.39 -0.83
N LYS A 123 5.76 -2.44 -1.08
CA LYS A 123 6.99 -2.69 -1.83
C LYS A 123 7.89 -3.73 -1.15
N ALA A 124 8.03 -3.67 0.17
CA ALA A 124 8.82 -4.63 0.93
C ALA A 124 8.23 -6.04 0.85
N LEU A 125 6.93 -6.19 1.00
CA LEU A 125 6.23 -7.47 0.93
C LEU A 125 6.27 -8.02 -0.50
N ASP A 126 5.90 -7.23 -1.50
CA ASP A 126 5.86 -7.65 -2.90
C ASP A 126 7.24 -8.05 -3.45
N THR A 127 8.33 -7.44 -2.97
CA THR A 127 9.71 -7.83 -3.31
C THR A 127 10.11 -9.14 -2.62
N THR A 128 9.70 -9.36 -1.38
CA THR A 128 10.09 -10.54 -0.59
C THR A 128 9.53 -11.83 -1.20
N VAL A 129 8.30 -11.82 -1.70
CA VAL A 129 7.69 -12.99 -2.34
C VAL A 129 8.38 -13.33 -3.67
N SER A 130 8.81 -12.35 -4.45
CA SER A 130 9.54 -12.60 -5.69
C SER A 130 10.88 -13.29 -5.47
N SER A 131 11.54 -13.05 -4.33
CA SER A 131 12.81 -13.71 -3.99
C SER A 131 12.63 -15.16 -3.52
N LEU A 132 11.43 -15.52 -3.03
CA LEU A 132 11.12 -16.88 -2.56
C LEU A 132 10.58 -17.80 -3.66
N SER A 133 10.03 -17.25 -4.74
CA SER A 133 9.49 -18.01 -5.89
C SER A 133 10.50 -18.09 -7.04
N SER A 134 11.69 -18.61 -6.79
CA SER A 134 12.63 -18.84 -7.86
C SER A 134 12.31 -20.17 -8.56
N VAL A 135 11.75 -20.13 -9.74
CA VAL A 135 11.64 -21.29 -10.62
C VAL A 135 13.03 -21.56 -11.20
N LYS A 136 13.61 -22.71 -10.82
CA LYS A 136 14.85 -23.21 -11.42
C LYS A 136 14.52 -24.28 -12.42
N VAL A 137 14.96 -24.11 -13.66
CA VAL A 137 14.83 -25.10 -14.72
C VAL A 137 16.11 -25.92 -14.76
N PHE A 138 15.99 -27.23 -14.60
CA PHE A 138 17.10 -28.17 -14.70
C PHE A 138 16.94 -28.99 -15.99
N PRO A 139 17.81 -28.81 -16.98
CA PRO A 139 17.79 -29.67 -18.16
C PRO A 139 18.24 -31.08 -17.77
N LEU A 140 17.41 -32.07 -18.05
CA LEU A 140 17.73 -33.49 -17.79
C LEU A 140 18.27 -34.08 -19.10
N HIS A 141 19.49 -34.64 -19.03
CA HIS A 141 20.16 -35.24 -20.22
C HIS A 141 19.98 -36.76 -20.29
N TYR A 142 19.72 -37.43 -19.17
CA TYR A 142 19.72 -38.90 -19.08
C TYR A 142 18.51 -39.50 -18.38
N ALA A 143 17.52 -38.69 -18.05
CA ALA A 143 16.31 -39.13 -17.38
C ALA A 143 15.07 -38.46 -17.97
N ASP A 144 13.95 -39.18 -17.95
CA ASP A 144 12.66 -38.60 -18.34
C ASP A 144 12.14 -37.65 -17.25
N ALA A 145 11.80 -36.43 -17.65
CA ALA A 145 11.36 -35.37 -16.75
C ALA A 145 10.10 -35.75 -15.94
N LYS A 146 9.20 -36.55 -16.53
CA LYS A 146 7.97 -37.00 -15.86
C LYS A 146 8.28 -37.97 -14.72
N THR A 147 9.15 -38.95 -14.97
CA THR A 147 9.58 -39.93 -13.96
C THR A 147 10.30 -39.25 -12.79
N VAL A 148 11.19 -38.30 -13.07
CA VAL A 148 11.87 -37.52 -12.02
C VAL A 148 10.90 -36.66 -11.21
N ALA A 149 9.93 -36.03 -11.87
CA ALA A 149 8.91 -35.24 -11.18
C ALA A 149 8.03 -36.08 -10.25
N GLU A 150 7.67 -37.30 -10.67
CA GLU A 150 6.91 -38.25 -9.84
C GLU A 150 7.73 -38.71 -8.61
N MET A 151 9.00 -39.06 -8.79
CA MET A 151 9.89 -39.42 -7.67
C MET A 151 10.07 -38.26 -6.66
N VAL A 152 10.29 -37.05 -7.14
CA VAL A 152 10.42 -35.87 -6.29
C VAL A 152 9.12 -35.64 -5.51
N LYS A 153 7.98 -35.74 -6.16
CA LYS A 153 6.66 -35.61 -5.52
C LYS A 153 6.45 -36.66 -4.42
N GLU A 154 6.84 -37.91 -4.64
CA GLU A 154 6.75 -39.00 -3.62
C GLU A 154 7.64 -38.71 -2.43
N ILE A 155 8.88 -38.27 -2.62
CA ILE A 155 9.81 -37.94 -1.53
C ILE A 155 9.22 -36.84 -0.62
N PHE A 156 8.62 -35.80 -1.21
CA PHE A 156 8.04 -34.73 -0.40
C PHE A 156 6.68 -35.10 0.22
N ALA A 157 5.85 -35.91 -0.42
CA ALA A 157 4.61 -36.42 0.14
C ALA A 157 4.85 -37.38 1.33
N GLY A 158 5.93 -38.16 1.29
CA GLY A 158 6.32 -39.06 2.39
C GLY A 158 6.79 -38.34 3.66
N THR A 159 7.24 -37.07 3.53
CA THR A 159 7.74 -36.28 4.68
C THR A 159 6.61 -35.64 5.50
N GLU A 160 5.43 -35.44 4.92
CA GLU A 160 4.28 -34.87 5.64
C GLU A 160 3.56 -35.90 6.51
N SER A 161 3.59 -37.19 6.15
CA SER A 161 2.91 -38.23 6.91
C SER A 161 3.65 -38.69 8.18
N SER A 162 4.92 -38.32 8.39
CA SER A 162 5.69 -38.72 9.58
C SER A 162 5.70 -37.69 10.71
N ARG A 163 5.04 -36.52 10.56
CA ARG A 163 4.94 -35.50 11.61
C ARG A 163 3.64 -35.51 12.42
N GLY A 164 2.75 -36.43 12.16
CA GLY A 164 1.42 -36.52 12.80
C GLY A 164 1.27 -37.70 13.78
N GLY A 165 2.30 -38.11 14.52
CA GLY A 165 2.16 -39.18 15.47
C GLY A 165 3.13 -39.09 16.63
N GLY A 166 2.70 -38.45 17.72
CA GLY A 166 3.48 -38.37 18.93
C GLY A 166 2.76 -37.67 20.08
N GLY A 167 1.94 -38.43 20.87
CA GLY A 167 1.69 -38.21 22.28
C GLY A 167 0.81 -37.07 22.71
#